data_cddc51ef9d53ee8218191b94b8bc4125
#
_entry.id   cddc51ef9d53ee8218191b94b8bc4125
#
_cell.length_a   1.000
_cell.length_b   1.000
_cell.length_c   1.000
_cell.angle_alpha   90.00
_cell.angle_beta   90.00
_cell.angle_gamma   90.00
#
_symmetry.space_group_name_H-M   'P 1'
#
loop_
_entity.id
_entity.type
_entity.pdbx_description
1 polymer ?
#
loop_
_entity_poly.entity_id
_entity_poly.type
_entity_poly.pdbx_seq_one_letter_code
_entity_poly.pdbx_strand_id
1 'polypeptide(L)'
;DDQAYIDDKMRQEESENELVLQAMDSPYTKLLMEQFLLSYLDLMDKKILAGLQKNVYPLYDELKDLRGLNGVKEHLAYIRDKQDDYSKKNIAKYLKKSIEQYLPIVKRQDIEHE
;
A
#
# COMPACT_ATOMS: atom_id res chain seq x y z
N ASP A 1 -4.00 33.22 -12.64
CA ASP A 1 -5.13 32.97 -13.52
C ASP A 1 -6.02 31.90 -12.91
N ASP A 2 -7.27 32.25 -12.63
CA ASP A 2 -8.22 31.35 -11.99
C ASP A 2 -8.49 30.08 -12.80
N GLN A 3 -8.48 30.18 -14.11
CA GLN A 3 -8.71 29.01 -14.96
C GLN A 3 -7.57 27.99 -14.86
N ALA A 4 -6.33 28.44 -14.80
CA ALA A 4 -5.18 27.55 -14.64
C ALA A 4 -5.24 26.80 -13.30
N TYR A 5 -5.66 27.50 -12.24
CA TYR A 5 -5.81 26.88 -10.93
C TYR A 5 -6.90 25.80 -10.93
N ILE A 6 -8.04 26.08 -11.57
CA ILE A 6 -9.15 25.14 -11.67
C ILE A 6 -8.72 23.89 -12.46
N ASP A 7 -8.01 24.10 -13.59
CA ASP A 7 -7.54 22.98 -14.42
C ASP A 7 -6.55 22.08 -13.65
N ASP A 8 -5.62 22.67 -12.90
CA ASP A 8 -4.66 21.90 -12.10
C ASP A 8 -5.36 21.09 -11.01
N LYS A 9 -6.36 21.70 -10.35
CA LYS A 9 -7.11 21.03 -9.31
C LYS A 9 -7.93 19.86 -9.87
N MET A 10 -8.55 20.05 -11.03
CA MET A 10 -9.28 18.97 -11.72
C MET A 10 -8.39 17.82 -12.10
N ARG A 11 -7.17 18.10 -12.60
CA ARG A 11 -6.18 17.05 -12.93
C ARG A 11 -5.76 16.26 -11.70
N GLN A 12 -5.56 16.93 -10.56
CA GLN A 12 -5.23 16.27 -9.31
C GLN A 12 -6.34 15.35 -8.84
N GLU A 13 -7.59 15.80 -8.94
CA GLU A 13 -8.75 14.99 -8.56
C GLU A 13 -8.91 13.77 -9.48
N GLU A 14 -8.74 13.94 -10.79
CA GLU A 14 -8.79 12.84 -11.74
C GLU A 14 -7.70 11.81 -11.48
N SER A 15 -6.48 12.27 -11.19
CA SER A 15 -5.36 11.40 -10.86
C SER A 15 -5.63 10.62 -9.57
N GLU A 16 -6.15 11.29 -8.55
CA GLU A 16 -6.52 10.64 -7.29
C GLU A 16 -7.61 9.60 -7.50
N ASN A 17 -8.65 9.94 -8.27
CA ASN A 17 -9.75 9.03 -8.55
C ASN A 17 -9.27 7.79 -9.32
N GLU A 18 -8.33 7.95 -10.24
CA GLU A 18 -7.74 6.82 -10.96
C GLU A 18 -6.98 5.90 -10.00
N LEU A 19 -6.19 6.46 -9.10
CA LEU A 19 -5.48 5.69 -8.09
C LEU A 19 -6.44 4.93 -7.17
N VAL A 20 -7.54 5.58 -6.79
CA VAL A 20 -8.57 4.95 -5.94
C VAL A 20 -9.19 3.75 -6.65
N LEU A 21 -9.56 3.90 -7.93
CA LEU A 21 -10.14 2.79 -8.70
C LEU A 21 -9.16 1.63 -8.83
N GLN A 22 -7.90 1.92 -9.10
CA GLN A 22 -6.86 0.90 -9.18
C GLN A 22 -6.69 0.18 -7.84
N ALA A 23 -6.70 0.93 -6.73
CA ALA A 23 -6.57 0.36 -5.40
C ALA A 23 -7.74 -0.56 -5.06
N MET A 24 -8.96 -0.18 -5.42
CA MET A 24 -10.14 -1.00 -5.17
C MET A 24 -10.08 -2.34 -5.90
N ASP A 25 -9.49 -2.37 -7.09
CA ASP A 25 -9.33 -3.60 -7.88
C ASP A 25 -8.06 -4.38 -7.52
N SER A 26 -7.19 -3.82 -6.69
CA SER A 26 -5.91 -4.45 -6.33
C SER A 26 -6.11 -5.66 -5.42
N PRO A 27 -5.39 -6.78 -5.68
CA PRO A 27 -5.44 -7.93 -4.77
C PRO A 27 -4.88 -7.60 -3.39
N TYR A 28 -4.01 -6.61 -3.28
CA TYR A 28 -3.43 -6.21 -1.99
C TYR A 28 -4.47 -5.61 -1.06
N THR A 29 -5.45 -4.87 -1.60
CA THR A 29 -6.54 -4.32 -0.80
C THR A 29 -7.33 -5.45 -0.13
N LYS A 30 -7.63 -6.52 -0.85
CA LYS A 30 -8.31 -7.69 -0.29
C LYS A 30 -7.46 -8.36 0.78
N LEU A 31 -6.17 -8.50 0.55
CA LEU A 31 -5.26 -9.10 1.53
C LEU A 31 -5.18 -8.27 2.80
N LEU A 32 -5.14 -6.94 2.68
CA LEU A 32 -5.15 -6.04 3.83
C LEU A 32 -6.44 -6.19 4.64
N MET A 33 -7.58 -6.34 3.97
CA MET A 33 -8.85 -6.54 4.65
C MET A 33 -8.90 -7.90 5.35
N GLU A 34 -8.39 -8.94 4.72
CA GLU A 34 -8.32 -10.29 5.31
C GLU A 34 -7.50 -10.31 6.59
N GLN A 35 -6.44 -9.48 6.66
CA GLN A 35 -5.58 -9.38 7.82
C GLN A 35 -6.05 -8.32 8.81
N PHE A 36 -7.24 -7.74 8.62
CA PHE A 36 -7.82 -6.70 9.49
C PHE A 36 -6.96 -5.44 9.58
N LEU A 37 -6.09 -5.21 8.59
CA LEU A 37 -5.29 -4.00 8.50
C LEU A 37 -6.04 -2.86 7.82
N LEU A 38 -7.08 -3.18 7.08
CA LEU A 38 -7.91 -2.21 6.37
C LEU A 38 -9.38 -2.54 6.64
N SER A 39 -10.19 -1.53 6.97
CA SER A 39 -11.61 -1.69 7.23
C SER A 39 -12.46 -1.16 6.08
N TYR A 40 -13.76 -1.47 6.11
CA TYR A 40 -14.69 -0.92 5.12
C TYR A 40 -14.75 0.61 5.18
N LEU A 41 -14.58 1.19 6.37
CA LEU A 41 -14.55 2.66 6.50
C LEU A 41 -13.32 3.25 5.80
N ASP A 42 -12.19 2.54 5.86
CA ASP A 42 -10.98 2.97 5.18
C ASP A 42 -11.16 2.98 3.65
N LEU A 43 -11.98 2.06 3.11
CA LEU A 43 -12.28 2.03 1.68
C LEU A 43 -13.06 3.25 1.20
N MET A 44 -13.72 3.95 2.12
CA MET A 44 -14.44 5.17 1.81
C MET A 44 -13.53 6.41 1.84
N ASP A 45 -12.29 6.26 2.28
CA ASP A 45 -11.32 7.35 2.35
C ASP A 45 -10.42 7.32 1.12
N LYS A 46 -10.67 8.24 0.20
CA LYS A 46 -9.91 8.32 -1.05
C LYS A 46 -8.42 8.56 -0.82
N LYS A 47 -8.07 9.32 0.21
CA LYS A 47 -6.67 9.62 0.51
C LYS A 47 -5.91 8.38 0.94
N ILE A 48 -6.54 7.51 1.73
CA ILE A 48 -5.95 6.26 2.16
C ILE A 48 -5.71 5.36 0.94
N LEU A 49 -6.73 5.14 0.12
CA LEU A 49 -6.62 4.27 -1.06
C LEU A 49 -5.61 4.81 -2.07
N ALA A 50 -5.63 6.10 -2.36
CA ALA A 50 -4.69 6.71 -3.29
C ALA A 50 -3.26 6.60 -2.77
N GLY A 51 -3.06 6.81 -1.46
CA GLY A 51 -1.75 6.67 -0.83
C GLY A 51 -1.21 5.26 -0.90
N LEU A 52 -2.06 4.27 -0.66
CA LEU A 52 -1.69 2.85 -0.77
C LEU A 52 -1.27 2.51 -2.20
N GLN A 53 -2.09 2.90 -3.19
CA GLN A 53 -1.82 2.58 -4.58
C GLN A 53 -0.55 3.26 -5.10
N LYS A 54 -0.31 4.50 -4.68
CA LYS A 54 0.83 5.27 -5.16
C LYS A 54 2.14 4.89 -4.48
N ASN A 55 2.12 4.68 -3.16
CA ASN A 55 3.33 4.59 -2.35
C ASN A 55 3.61 3.20 -1.79
N VAL A 56 2.62 2.34 -1.66
CA VAL A 56 2.74 1.05 -0.99
C VAL A 56 2.69 -0.12 -1.97
N TYR A 57 1.70 -0.16 -2.83
CA TYR A 57 1.46 -1.30 -3.71
C TYR A 57 2.60 -1.56 -4.71
N PRO A 58 3.28 -0.54 -5.27
CA PRO A 58 4.46 -0.81 -6.10
C PRO A 58 5.56 -1.56 -5.35
N LEU A 59 5.71 -1.30 -4.06
CA LEU A 59 6.68 -2.02 -3.21
C LEU A 59 6.23 -3.46 -2.97
N TYR A 60 4.95 -3.71 -2.83
CA TYR A 60 4.42 -5.08 -2.72
C TYR A 60 4.53 -5.83 -4.04
N ASP A 61 4.42 -5.15 -5.17
CA ASP A 61 4.71 -5.77 -6.47
C ASP A 61 6.15 -6.28 -6.51
N GLU A 62 7.09 -5.51 -5.99
CA GLU A 62 8.49 -5.92 -5.90
C GLU A 62 8.66 -7.14 -5.00
N LEU A 63 8.01 -7.14 -3.83
CA LEU A 63 8.05 -8.29 -2.93
C LEU A 63 7.40 -9.54 -3.56
N LYS A 64 6.30 -9.34 -4.27
CA LYS A 64 5.63 -10.43 -4.98
C LYS A 64 6.54 -11.06 -6.04
N ASP A 65 7.31 -10.24 -6.75
CA ASP A 65 8.27 -10.73 -7.74
C ASP A 65 9.39 -11.56 -7.08
N LEU A 66 9.79 -11.19 -5.86
CA LEU A 66 10.85 -11.89 -5.15
C LEU A 66 10.38 -13.14 -4.40
N ARG A 67 9.19 -13.10 -3.83
CA ARG A 67 8.70 -14.15 -2.91
C ARG A 67 7.32 -14.69 -3.26
N GLY A 68 6.68 -14.19 -4.32
CA GLY A 68 5.33 -14.60 -4.70
C GLY A 68 4.26 -13.98 -3.80
N LEU A 69 3.01 -14.31 -4.08
CA LEU A 69 1.87 -13.78 -3.32
C LEU A 69 1.90 -14.24 -1.87
N ASN A 70 2.38 -15.46 -1.62
CA ASN A 70 2.50 -15.98 -0.25
C ASN A 70 3.48 -15.15 0.58
N GLY A 71 4.55 -14.65 -0.03
CA GLY A 71 5.49 -13.75 0.64
C GLY A 71 4.83 -12.45 1.08
N VAL A 72 3.95 -11.91 0.24
CA VAL A 72 3.18 -10.72 0.60
C VAL A 72 2.24 -11.02 1.76
N LYS A 73 1.53 -12.15 1.71
CA LYS A 73 0.62 -12.57 2.79
C LYS A 73 1.36 -12.75 4.11
N GLU A 74 2.52 -13.37 4.09
CA GLU A 74 3.34 -13.56 5.29
C GLU A 74 3.79 -12.23 5.89
N HIS A 75 4.21 -11.30 5.04
CA HIS A 75 4.61 -9.97 5.49
C HIS A 75 3.43 -9.21 6.13
N LEU A 76 2.24 -9.28 5.51
CA LEU A 76 1.05 -8.64 6.06
C LEU A 76 0.63 -9.26 7.40
N ALA A 77 0.72 -10.58 7.54
CA ALA A 77 0.44 -11.26 8.80
C ALA A 77 1.42 -10.83 9.90
N TYR A 78 2.68 -10.67 9.55
CA TYR A 78 3.70 -10.17 10.48
C TYR A 78 3.36 -8.75 10.93
N ILE A 79 2.97 -7.88 10.00
CA ILE A 79 2.57 -6.50 10.33
C ILE A 79 1.36 -6.50 11.25
N ARG A 80 0.37 -7.35 10.98
CA ARG A 80 -0.82 -7.46 11.85
C ARG A 80 -0.43 -7.81 13.29
N ASP A 81 0.48 -8.76 13.44
CA ASP A 81 0.92 -9.19 14.77
C ASP A 81 1.72 -8.13 15.51
N LYS A 82 2.37 -7.22 14.77
CA LYS A 82 3.17 -6.14 15.34
C LYS A 82 2.46 -4.80 15.38
N GLN A 83 1.23 -4.73 14.87
CA GLN A 83 0.47 -3.49 14.80
C GLN A 83 0.13 -2.99 16.21
N ASP A 84 0.35 -1.70 16.43
CA ASP A 84 -0.07 -1.00 17.65
C ASP A 84 -1.16 0.03 17.31
N ASP A 85 -1.66 0.72 18.35
CA ASP A 85 -2.74 1.70 18.17
C ASP A 85 -2.30 2.90 17.32
N TYR A 86 -1.01 3.20 17.31
CA TYR A 86 -0.47 4.30 16.52
C TYR A 86 -0.52 3.98 15.01
N SER A 87 -0.18 2.77 14.63
CA SER A 87 -0.15 2.38 13.22
C SER A 87 -1.54 2.39 12.58
N LYS A 88 -2.60 2.24 13.36
CA LYS A 88 -3.98 2.29 12.85
C LYS A 88 -4.38 3.66 12.33
N LYS A 89 -3.73 4.74 12.78
CA LYS A 89 -4.08 6.10 12.39
C LYS A 89 -3.56 6.47 11.00
N ASN A 90 -2.49 5.82 10.54
CA ASN A 90 -1.93 6.10 9.22
C ASN A 90 -1.34 4.83 8.63
N ILE A 91 -2.25 3.96 8.18
CA ILE A 91 -1.88 2.64 7.71
C ILE A 91 -0.96 2.68 6.48
N ALA A 92 -1.19 3.61 5.55
CA ALA A 92 -0.37 3.71 4.34
C ALA A 92 1.08 4.04 4.68
N LYS A 93 1.30 4.98 5.58
CA LYS A 93 2.65 5.37 6.00
C LYS A 93 3.34 4.22 6.75
N TYR A 94 2.60 3.55 7.63
CA TYR A 94 3.13 2.42 8.39
C TYR A 94 3.54 1.26 7.47
N LEU A 95 2.69 0.91 6.53
CA LEU A 95 2.97 -0.16 5.57
C LEU A 95 4.17 0.19 4.69
N LYS A 96 4.24 1.43 4.21
CA LYS A 96 5.36 1.88 3.39
C LYS A 96 6.68 1.72 4.13
N LYS A 97 6.73 2.19 5.37
CA LYS A 97 7.93 2.08 6.20
C LYS A 97 8.32 0.62 6.42
N SER A 98 7.35 -0.23 6.73
CA SER A 98 7.59 -1.64 7.00
C SER A 98 8.13 -2.38 5.78
N ILE A 99 7.55 -2.15 4.60
CA ILE A 99 8.00 -2.83 3.39
C ILE A 99 9.37 -2.30 2.92
N GLU A 100 9.64 -1.01 3.08
CA GLU A 100 10.94 -0.43 2.76
C GLU A 100 12.06 -1.02 3.62
N GLN A 101 11.77 -1.39 4.86
CA GLN A 101 12.73 -2.04 5.74
C GLN A 101 12.88 -3.54 5.42
N TYR A 102 11.82 -4.17 4.93
CA TYR A 102 11.82 -5.62 4.69
C TYR A 102 12.46 -6.00 3.36
N LEU A 103 12.23 -5.22 2.30
CA LEU A 103 12.77 -5.55 0.96
C LEU A 103 14.28 -5.73 0.92
N PRO A 104 15.10 -4.88 1.55
CA PRO A 104 16.55 -5.11 1.54
C PRO A 104 16.96 -6.40 2.21
N ILE A 105 16.24 -6.84 3.24
CA ILE A 105 16.50 -8.10 3.93
C ILE A 105 16.23 -9.28 2.99
N VAL A 106 15.11 -9.25 2.28
CA VAL A 106 14.73 -10.29 1.32
C VAL A 106 15.78 -10.37 0.20
N LYS A 107 16.18 -9.23 -0.35
CA LYS A 107 17.17 -9.17 -1.42
C LYS A 107 18.51 -9.73 -0.97
N ARG A 108 18.93 -9.45 0.26
CA ARG A 108 20.17 -10.00 0.83
C ARG A 108 20.08 -11.50 0.97
N GLN A 109 18.96 -12.03 1.44
CA GLN A 109 18.74 -13.47 1.56
C GLN A 109 18.85 -14.17 0.22
N ASP A 110 18.29 -13.59 -0.83
CA ASP A 110 18.35 -14.15 -2.18
C ASP A 110 19.80 -14.22 -2.70
N ILE A 111 20.60 -13.18 -2.43
CA ILE A 111 22.02 -13.17 -2.82
C ILE A 111 22.80 -14.25 -2.07
N GLU A 112 22.55 -14.39 -0.77
CA GLU A 112 23.25 -15.36 0.07
C GLU A 112 22.93 -16.81 -0.32
N HIS A 113 21.78 -17.07 -0.90
CA HIS A 113 21.36 -18.42 -1.30
C HIS A 113 21.76 -18.77 -2.72
N GLU A 114 22.28 -17.83 -3.48
CA GLU A 114 22.85 -18.11 -4.79
C GLU A 114 24.29 -18.63 -4.63
#